data_01dc19b7373805192992e7d2a100580b
#
_entry.id   01dc19b7373805192992e7d2a100580b
#
_cell.length_a   1.000
_cell.length_b   1.000
_cell.length_c   1.000
_cell.angle_alpha   90.00
_cell.angle_beta   90.00
_cell.angle_gamma   90.00
#
_symmetry.space_group_name_H-M   'P 1'
#
loop_
_entity.id
_entity.type
_entity.pdbx_description
1 polymer ?
#
loop_
_entity_poly.entity_id
_entity_poly.type
_entity_poly.pdbx_seq_one_letter_code
_entity_poly.pdbx_strand_id
1 'polypeptide(L)'
;MARHFHEEWSFRIVLTKGGKVVRDTRYREKNVEPFKTEGEARAAMRELCSWLSAYIEKNGKDGEYDDYEAYAPVRRIVTEWEDQ
;
A
#
# COMPACT_ATOMS: atom_id res chain seq x y z
N MET A 1 -9.75 -32.84 8.37
CA MET A 1 -9.66 -31.57 7.66
C MET A 1 -8.65 -30.66 8.34
N ALA A 2 -7.64 -30.24 7.61
CA ALA A 2 -6.61 -29.35 8.15
C ALA A 2 -6.94 -27.91 7.81
N ARG A 3 -6.45 -26.99 8.62
CA ARG A 3 -6.63 -25.55 8.40
C ARG A 3 -5.26 -24.91 8.25
N HIS A 4 -5.08 -24.19 7.17
CA HIS A 4 -3.88 -23.43 6.91
C HIS A 4 -4.09 -21.98 7.24
N PHE A 5 -3.05 -21.34 7.75
CA PHE A 5 -3.04 -19.94 8.05
C PHE A 5 -1.90 -19.28 7.29
N HIS A 6 -2.13 -18.12 6.74
CA HIS A 6 -1.05 -17.31 6.22
C HIS A 6 -1.33 -15.83 6.47
N GLU A 7 -0.28 -15.05 6.49
CA GLU A 7 -0.36 -13.61 6.67
C GLU A 7 -0.31 -12.93 5.32
N GLU A 8 -1.14 -11.91 5.18
CA GLU A 8 -1.14 -11.03 4.04
C GLU A 8 -0.95 -9.61 4.53
N TRP A 9 0.03 -8.93 3.95
CA TRP A 9 0.37 -7.58 4.33
C TRP A 9 0.05 -6.62 3.19
N SER A 10 -0.36 -5.41 3.56
CA SER A 10 -0.63 -4.33 2.63
C SER A 10 -0.34 -3.00 3.29
N PHE A 11 -0.36 -1.92 2.50
CA PHE A 11 -0.23 -0.58 3.03
C PHE A 11 -1.17 0.35 2.28
N ARG A 12 -1.39 1.53 2.86
CA ARG A 12 -2.29 2.53 2.32
C ARG A 12 -1.54 3.82 2.13
N ILE A 13 -1.74 4.47 0.99
CA ILE A 13 -1.22 5.80 0.72
C ILE A 13 -2.36 6.65 0.21
N VAL A 14 -2.47 7.85 0.78
CA VAL A 14 -3.48 8.84 0.40
C VAL A 14 -2.76 10.00 -0.26
N LEU A 15 -3.17 10.33 -1.48
CA LEU A 15 -2.63 11.46 -2.23
C LEU A 15 -3.57 12.64 -2.08
N THR A 16 -3.00 13.80 -1.81
CA THR A 16 -3.78 15.02 -1.61
C THR A 16 -3.30 16.14 -2.52
N LYS A 17 -4.19 17.07 -2.80
CA LYS A 17 -3.87 18.30 -3.53
C LYS A 17 -4.65 19.44 -2.90
N GLY A 18 -3.91 20.47 -2.46
CA GLY A 18 -4.53 21.59 -1.78
C GLY A 18 -5.28 21.18 -0.52
N GLY A 19 -4.82 20.12 0.16
CA GLY A 19 -5.45 19.59 1.36
C GLY A 19 -6.63 18.67 1.12
N LYS A 20 -6.99 18.42 -0.15
CA LYS A 20 -8.11 17.54 -0.49
C LYS A 20 -7.61 16.21 -1.03
N VAL A 21 -8.25 15.12 -0.64
CA VAL A 21 -7.92 13.78 -1.11
C VAL A 21 -8.28 13.65 -2.59
N VAL A 22 -7.28 13.33 -3.42
CA VAL A 22 -7.47 13.08 -4.84
C VAL A 22 -7.40 11.59 -5.16
N ARG A 23 -6.72 10.80 -4.33
CA ARG A 23 -6.66 9.36 -4.50
C ARG A 23 -6.36 8.70 -3.16
N ASP A 24 -7.07 7.63 -2.85
CA ASP A 24 -6.85 6.80 -1.69
C ASP A 24 -6.59 5.38 -2.19
N THR A 25 -5.35 4.94 -2.10
CA THR A 25 -4.95 3.66 -2.66
C THR A 25 -4.51 2.71 -1.56
N ARG A 26 -5.15 1.57 -1.53
CA ARG A 26 -4.72 0.44 -0.71
C ARG A 26 -3.99 -0.53 -1.62
N TYR A 27 -2.73 -0.75 -1.32
CA TYR A 27 -1.91 -1.66 -2.11
C TYR A 27 -2.23 -3.07 -1.71
N ARG A 28 -3.04 -3.66 -2.56
CA ARG A 28 -3.50 -5.03 -2.56
C ARG A 28 -4.87 -5.21 -3.16
N GLU A 29 -5.45 -4.16 -3.67
CA GLU A 29 -6.72 -4.30 -4.36
C GLU A 29 -6.47 -4.70 -5.79
N LYS A 30 -7.25 -5.66 -6.27
CA LYS A 30 -7.32 -6.07 -7.67
C LYS A 30 -5.98 -6.39 -8.33
N ASN A 31 -5.71 -7.62 -8.59
CA ASN A 31 -4.59 -8.08 -9.43
C ASN A 31 -3.18 -7.88 -8.86
N VAL A 32 -3.05 -7.35 -7.67
CA VAL A 32 -1.76 -7.26 -7.00
C VAL A 32 -1.76 -8.27 -5.86
N GLU A 33 -0.81 -9.18 -5.89
CA GLU A 33 -0.67 -10.14 -4.81
C GLU A 33 -0.29 -9.45 -3.51
N PRO A 34 -0.82 -9.90 -2.38
CA PRO A 34 -0.44 -9.34 -1.10
C PRO A 34 1.03 -9.64 -0.80
N PHE A 35 1.63 -8.77 -0.01
CA PHE A 35 2.97 -9.03 0.49
C PHE A 35 2.90 -10.12 1.54
N LYS A 36 3.91 -10.99 1.58
CA LYS A 36 3.95 -12.12 2.51
C LYS A 36 4.45 -11.72 3.89
N THR A 37 5.24 -10.68 3.97
CA THR A 37 5.83 -10.21 5.23
C THR A 37 5.67 -8.70 5.38
N GLU A 38 5.73 -8.24 6.62
CA GLU A 38 5.77 -6.81 6.91
C GLU A 38 6.95 -6.12 6.25
N GLY A 39 8.12 -6.78 6.25
CA GLY A 39 9.32 -6.23 5.65
C GLY A 39 9.17 -5.97 4.16
N GLU A 40 8.55 -6.90 3.44
CA GLU A 40 8.28 -6.73 2.01
C GLU A 40 7.32 -5.58 1.76
N ALA A 41 6.24 -5.49 2.54
CA ALA A 41 5.27 -4.41 2.42
C ALA A 41 5.91 -3.06 2.72
N ARG A 42 6.72 -3.00 3.77
CA ARG A 42 7.41 -1.76 4.17
C ARG A 42 8.44 -1.33 3.13
N ALA A 43 9.18 -2.25 2.54
CA ALA A 43 10.14 -1.96 1.49
C ALA A 43 9.44 -1.39 0.25
N ALA A 44 8.35 -2.01 -0.17
CA ALA A 44 7.55 -1.53 -1.30
C ALA A 44 6.97 -0.14 -1.02
N MET A 45 6.49 0.09 0.19
CA MET A 45 5.98 1.39 0.61
C MET A 45 7.05 2.48 0.54
N ARG A 46 8.25 2.19 1.05
CA ARG A 46 9.38 3.14 1.01
C ARG A 46 9.78 3.50 -0.41
N GLU A 47 9.83 2.51 -1.28
CA GLU A 47 10.15 2.73 -2.68
C GLU A 47 9.13 3.63 -3.35
N LEU A 48 7.85 3.37 -3.10
CA LEU A 48 6.77 4.20 -3.63
C LEU A 48 6.82 5.61 -3.04
N CYS A 49 7.08 5.76 -1.74
CA CYS A 49 7.19 7.08 -1.12
C CYS A 49 8.34 7.88 -1.72
N SER A 50 9.47 7.25 -2.04
CA SER A 50 10.58 7.91 -2.72
C SER A 50 10.16 8.43 -4.08
N TRP A 51 9.43 7.60 -4.84
CA TRP A 51 8.92 7.99 -6.15
C TRP A 51 7.93 9.16 -6.04
N LEU A 52 7.02 9.09 -5.07
CA LEU A 52 6.03 10.15 -4.83
C LEU A 52 6.70 11.47 -4.45
N SER A 53 7.69 11.42 -3.58
CA SER A 53 8.45 12.60 -3.17
C SER A 53 9.17 13.24 -4.34
N ALA A 54 9.79 12.43 -5.19
CA ALA A 54 10.47 12.91 -6.39
C ALA A 54 9.48 13.56 -7.37
N TYR A 55 8.30 12.96 -7.53
CA TYR A 55 7.25 13.51 -8.39
C TYR A 55 6.80 14.88 -7.90
N ILE A 56 6.53 15.01 -6.59
CA ILE A 56 6.08 16.26 -5.98
C ILE A 56 7.16 17.33 -6.10
N GLU A 57 8.40 16.97 -5.86
CA GLU A 57 9.52 17.91 -5.99
C GLU A 57 9.65 18.44 -7.41
N LYS A 58 9.46 17.57 -8.39
CA LYS A 58 9.57 17.94 -9.81
C LYS A 58 8.40 18.79 -10.30
N ASN A 59 7.18 18.45 -9.92
CA ASN A 59 5.96 19.04 -10.46
C ASN A 59 5.34 20.11 -9.58
N GLY A 60 5.63 20.08 -8.28
CA GLY A 60 5.09 21.04 -7.32
C GLY A 60 3.56 21.08 -7.37
N LYS A 61 3.01 22.30 -7.41
CA LYS A 61 1.56 22.49 -7.44
C LYS A 61 0.92 22.19 -8.80
N ASP A 62 1.72 21.99 -9.84
CA ASP A 62 1.22 21.72 -11.19
C ASP A 62 0.91 20.24 -11.41
N GLY A 63 1.33 19.35 -10.50
CA GLY A 63 1.07 17.93 -10.60
C GLY A 63 -0.34 17.54 -10.17
N GLU A 64 -0.68 16.26 -10.34
CA GLU A 64 -1.97 15.71 -9.92
C GLU A 64 -2.16 15.74 -8.41
N TYR A 65 -1.06 15.70 -7.65
CA TYR A 65 -1.05 15.80 -6.20
C TYR A 65 0.18 16.56 -5.75
N ASP A 66 0.09 17.21 -4.60
CA ASP A 66 1.18 18.00 -4.03
C ASP A 66 1.63 17.49 -2.67
N ASP A 67 0.97 16.48 -2.15
CA ASP A 67 1.33 15.86 -0.88
C ASP A 67 0.79 14.43 -0.81
N TYR A 68 1.31 13.66 0.12
CA TYR A 68 0.82 12.31 0.36
C TYR A 68 0.97 11.95 1.83
N GLU A 69 0.18 10.97 2.27
CA GLU A 69 0.25 10.42 3.61
C GLU A 69 0.34 8.90 3.50
N ALA A 70 1.39 8.33 4.10
CA ALA A 70 1.61 6.90 4.09
C ALA A 70 1.30 6.32 5.47
N TYR A 71 0.50 5.28 5.50
CA TYR A 71 0.13 4.60 6.74
C TYR A 71 0.98 3.36 6.92
N ALA A 72 1.23 2.99 8.16
CA ALA A 72 2.00 1.80 8.48
C ALA A 72 1.39 0.55 7.84
N PRO A 73 2.20 -0.44 7.46
CA PRO A 73 1.67 -1.68 6.93
C PRO A 73 0.70 -2.34 7.88
N VAL A 74 -0.35 -2.93 7.33
CA VAL A 74 -1.37 -3.65 8.09
C VAL A 74 -1.40 -5.11 7.67
N ARG A 75 -1.75 -5.95 8.61
CA ARG A 75 -1.77 -7.39 8.46
C ARG A 75 -3.19 -7.93 8.47
N ARG A 76 -3.42 -8.94 7.65
CA ARG A 76 -4.62 -9.74 7.68
C ARG A 76 -4.22 -11.20 7.77
N ILE A 77 -4.87 -11.96 8.64
CA ILE A 77 -4.68 -13.40 8.72
C ILE A 77 -5.75 -14.06 7.86
N VAL A 78 -5.30 -14.87 6.91
CA VAL A 78 -6.19 -15.60 6.03
C VAL A 78 -6.14 -17.06 6.42
N THR A 79 -7.33 -17.65 6.58
CA THR A 79 -7.48 -19.04 6.95
C THR A 79 -8.03 -19.82 5.77
N GLU A 80 -7.36 -20.88 5.41
CA GLU A 80 -7.79 -21.75 4.34
C GLU A 80 -8.04 -23.17 4.87
N TRP A 81 -9.05 -23.83 4.31
CA TRP A 81 -9.35 -25.21 4.63
C TRP A 81 -8.76 -26.10 3.55
N GLU A 82 -8.08 -27.15 3.99
CA GLU A 82 -7.53 -28.15 3.09
C GLU A 82 -8.62 -29.16 2.77
N ASP A 83 -8.85 -29.38 1.49
CA ASP A 83 -9.77 -30.43 1.04
C ASP A 83 -9.14 -31.81 1.22
N GLN A 84 -9.94 -32.76 1.58
CA GLN A 84 -9.48 -34.11 1.77
C GLN A 84 -9.95 -35.05 0.64
#